data_3cc4ebfbe9d07494002c45e67516d166
#
_entry.id   3cc4ebfbe9d07494002c45e67516d166
#
_cell.length_a   1.000
_cell.length_b   1.000
_cell.length_c   1.000
_cell.angle_alpha   90.00
_cell.angle_beta   90.00
_cell.angle_gamma   90.00
#
_symmetry.space_group_name_H-M   'P 1'
#
loop_
_entity.id
_entity.type
_entity.pdbx_description
1 polymer ?
#
loop_
_entity_poly.entity_id
_entity_poly.type
_entity_poly.pdbx_seq_one_letter_code
_entity_poly.pdbx_strand_id
1 'polypeptide(L)'
;MCLVTGRAVAEPTAPAGSHSKVLSTNCSATANLTYENPPVLTGTIYRMGSTSGQPLFKFKRTATRSGNRIHVLREFSYPDGKLAARERVVYQDNALVHYELDELQIGARGTADVEQSANRNKAKIHFHYSKDASTYSSTAAKTEPLLLDTLINDMVGPFLAAHWDQLAHGEKVGCRFIIVPRRETVGFTFRKESETQWHGRDVLILRMEPSSMLISALVNSLHFVIEKNPPHRVLEYSGRTTPKLSSSGHWTDLDAVTVFDW
;
A
#
# COMPACT_ATOMS: atom_id res chain seq x y z
N MET A 1 21.30 5.68 83.72
CA MET A 1 21.28 4.31 83.42
C MET A 1 20.04 4.04 82.56
N CYS A 2 20.18 4.19 81.30
CA CYS A 2 19.11 3.94 80.35
C CYS A 2 19.75 3.34 79.07
N LEU A 3 19.44 2.10 78.78
CA LEU A 3 19.81 1.38 77.59
C LEU A 3 18.97 1.88 76.41
N VAL A 4 19.64 2.30 75.34
CA VAL A 4 19.00 2.56 74.04
C VAL A 4 19.32 1.42 73.12
N THR A 5 18.30 0.63 72.82
CA THR A 5 18.33 -0.45 71.84
C THR A 5 18.21 0.15 70.42
N GLY A 6 19.27 -0.03 69.62
CA GLY A 6 19.25 0.31 68.21
C GLY A 6 18.37 -0.63 67.41
N ARG A 7 17.46 -0.02 66.63
CA ARG A 7 16.65 -0.74 65.63
C ARG A 7 17.34 -0.62 64.27
N ALA A 8 17.72 -1.72 63.70
CA ALA A 8 18.20 -1.81 62.32
C ALA A 8 17.05 -1.51 61.37
N VAL A 9 17.27 -0.58 60.48
CA VAL A 9 16.37 -0.25 59.36
C VAL A 9 16.80 -1.14 58.19
N ALA A 10 15.89 -1.97 57.73
CA ALA A 10 16.10 -2.78 56.54
C ALA A 10 15.95 -1.89 55.30
N GLU A 11 16.93 -1.95 54.41
CA GLU A 11 16.88 -1.37 53.08
C GLU A 11 15.83 -2.07 52.19
N PRO A 12 15.04 -1.34 51.38
CA PRO A 12 14.15 -1.97 50.42
C PRO A 12 14.94 -2.46 49.20
N THR A 13 14.94 -3.73 48.99
CA THR A 13 15.40 -4.39 47.76
C THR A 13 14.59 -3.89 46.56
N ALA A 14 15.27 -3.32 45.56
CA ALA A 14 14.70 -2.95 44.27
C ALA A 14 14.21 -4.18 43.51
N PRO A 15 13.05 -4.14 42.84
CA PRO A 15 12.59 -5.20 41.99
C PRO A 15 13.47 -5.30 40.73
N ALA A 16 14.11 -6.43 40.57
CA ALA A 16 14.77 -6.84 39.33
C ALA A 16 13.71 -7.09 38.22
N GLY A 17 14.06 -6.72 37.03
CA GLY A 17 13.43 -7.28 35.82
C GLY A 17 12.53 -6.35 35.06
N SER A 18 13.05 -5.27 34.48
CA SER A 18 12.48 -4.76 33.23
C SER A 18 12.89 -5.73 32.11
N HIS A 19 12.01 -6.65 31.77
CA HIS A 19 12.10 -7.34 30.48
C HIS A 19 11.96 -6.29 29.38
N SER A 20 13.09 -5.86 28.86
CA SER A 20 13.17 -5.14 27.61
C SER A 20 12.53 -6.06 26.54
N LYS A 21 11.29 -5.73 26.16
CA LYS A 21 10.67 -6.29 24.96
C LYS A 21 11.58 -5.91 23.81
N VAL A 22 12.37 -6.88 23.34
CA VAL A 22 13.05 -6.78 22.05
C VAL A 22 11.95 -6.58 21.02
N LEU A 23 11.72 -5.35 20.62
CA LEU A 23 10.84 -5.02 19.52
C LEU A 23 11.42 -5.73 18.28
N SER A 24 10.66 -6.67 17.76
CA SER A 24 10.94 -7.35 16.50
C SER A 24 11.33 -6.34 15.44
N THR A 25 12.54 -6.47 14.89
CA THR A 25 13.15 -5.53 13.96
C THR A 25 12.68 -5.71 12.52
N ASN A 26 11.44 -6.13 12.29
CA ASN A 26 10.91 -6.18 10.94
C ASN A 26 10.62 -4.77 10.43
N CYS A 27 11.27 -4.41 9.32
CA CYS A 27 11.14 -3.10 8.65
C CYS A 27 9.77 -2.85 8.01
N SER A 28 8.77 -3.68 8.27
CA SER A 28 7.43 -3.53 7.72
C SER A 28 6.43 -3.37 8.86
N ALA A 29 5.73 -2.24 8.90
CA ALA A 29 4.52 -2.06 9.70
C ALA A 29 3.43 -3.10 9.33
N THR A 30 3.67 -3.88 8.29
CA THR A 30 2.80 -4.89 7.72
C THR A 30 3.20 -6.32 8.07
N ALA A 31 4.10 -6.54 9.04
CA ALA A 31 4.69 -7.85 9.35
C ALA A 31 3.68 -8.97 9.71
N ASN A 32 2.45 -8.61 10.07
CA ASN A 32 1.39 -9.56 10.45
C ASN A 32 0.23 -9.59 9.45
N LEU A 33 0.37 -8.99 8.28
CA LEU A 33 -0.71 -8.91 7.30
C LEU A 33 -0.70 -10.10 6.35
N THR A 34 -1.90 -10.54 5.98
CA THR A 34 -2.13 -11.67 5.08
C THR A 34 -2.44 -11.14 3.69
N TYR A 35 -1.44 -11.15 2.80
CA TYR A 35 -1.57 -10.61 1.45
C TYR A 35 -2.33 -11.52 0.47
N GLU A 36 -2.54 -12.79 0.79
CA GLU A 36 -3.38 -13.70 0.01
C GLU A 36 -4.88 -13.57 0.29
N ASN A 37 -5.30 -12.80 1.27
CA ASN A 37 -6.71 -12.66 1.63
C ASN A 37 -7.32 -11.34 1.13
N PRO A 38 -8.33 -11.37 0.24
CA PRO A 38 -8.88 -12.57 -0.38
C PRO A 38 -7.94 -13.15 -1.45
N PRO A 39 -7.98 -14.45 -1.73
CA PRO A 39 -7.15 -15.06 -2.78
C PRO A 39 -7.52 -14.55 -4.18
N VAL A 40 -8.77 -14.16 -4.38
CA VAL A 40 -9.27 -13.51 -5.60
C VAL A 40 -10.10 -12.30 -5.22
N LEU A 41 -9.84 -11.18 -5.87
CA LEU A 41 -10.63 -9.96 -5.79
C LEU A 41 -10.83 -9.42 -7.20
N THR A 42 -12.08 -9.13 -7.56
CA THR A 42 -12.43 -8.46 -8.82
C THR A 42 -12.97 -7.06 -8.57
N GLY A 43 -13.11 -6.30 -9.63
CA GLY A 43 -13.71 -4.98 -9.58
C GLY A 43 -13.89 -4.39 -10.97
N THR A 44 -14.62 -3.30 -11.02
CA THR A 44 -14.92 -2.59 -12.27
C THR A 44 -14.45 -1.15 -12.16
N ILE A 45 -13.82 -0.66 -13.21
CA ILE A 45 -13.25 0.68 -13.28
C ILE A 45 -14.11 1.55 -14.21
N TYR A 46 -14.62 2.65 -13.65
CA TYR A 46 -15.49 3.60 -14.33
C TYR A 46 -14.81 4.97 -14.47
N ARG A 47 -15.37 5.82 -15.31
CA ARG A 47 -14.95 7.24 -15.35
C ARG A 47 -15.18 7.90 -14.01
N MET A 48 -14.33 8.86 -13.69
CA MET A 48 -14.48 9.69 -12.49
C MET A 48 -15.90 10.29 -12.43
N GLY A 49 -16.50 10.23 -11.23
CA GLY A 49 -17.86 10.71 -10.98
C GLY A 49 -18.99 9.77 -11.43
N SER A 50 -18.67 8.55 -11.86
CA SER A 50 -19.68 7.54 -12.23
C SER A 50 -19.31 6.18 -11.64
N THR A 51 -20.31 5.48 -11.12
CA THR A 51 -20.19 4.06 -10.66
C THR A 51 -21.16 3.16 -11.43
N SER A 52 -21.75 3.67 -12.49
CA SER A 52 -22.69 2.97 -13.36
C SER A 52 -22.42 3.30 -14.83
N GLY A 53 -22.96 2.51 -15.73
CA GLY A 53 -22.79 2.69 -17.18
C GLY A 53 -21.68 1.82 -17.74
N GLN A 54 -21.09 2.27 -18.86
CA GLN A 54 -20.07 1.47 -19.55
C GLN A 54 -18.74 1.50 -18.80
N PRO A 55 -18.21 0.34 -18.37
CA PRO A 55 -16.92 0.26 -17.70
C PRO A 55 -15.78 0.63 -18.66
N LEU A 56 -14.74 1.27 -18.13
CA LEU A 56 -13.49 1.51 -18.85
C LEU A 56 -12.60 0.27 -18.83
N PHE A 57 -12.48 -0.36 -17.65
CA PHE A 57 -11.66 -1.54 -17.43
C PHE A 57 -12.30 -2.46 -16.40
N LYS A 58 -11.86 -3.72 -16.42
CA LYS A 58 -12.08 -4.71 -15.37
C LYS A 58 -10.77 -4.90 -14.62
N PHE A 59 -10.87 -5.08 -13.31
CA PHE A 59 -9.77 -5.38 -12.42
C PHE A 59 -9.89 -6.80 -11.90
N LYS A 60 -8.77 -7.52 -11.85
CA LYS A 60 -8.68 -8.82 -11.19
C LYS A 60 -7.36 -8.94 -10.46
N ARG A 61 -7.43 -9.29 -9.19
CA ARG A 61 -6.31 -9.67 -8.34
C ARG A 61 -6.40 -11.16 -8.02
N THR A 62 -5.30 -11.87 -8.15
CA THR A 62 -5.16 -13.26 -7.66
C THR A 62 -3.92 -13.35 -6.79
N ALA A 63 -4.02 -14.09 -5.69
CA ALA A 63 -2.90 -14.34 -4.79
C ALA A 63 -2.75 -15.84 -4.55
N THR A 64 -1.52 -16.34 -4.60
CA THR A 64 -1.17 -17.74 -4.34
C THR A 64 0.00 -17.80 -3.37
N ARG A 65 -0.10 -18.70 -2.39
CA ARG A 65 0.99 -18.95 -1.43
C ARG A 65 1.79 -20.20 -1.84
N SER A 66 3.11 -20.07 -1.77
CA SER A 66 4.04 -21.19 -1.95
C SER A 66 5.12 -21.09 -0.85
N GLY A 67 4.99 -21.90 0.18
CA GLY A 67 5.83 -21.83 1.36
C GLY A 67 5.69 -20.48 2.09
N ASN A 68 6.81 -19.78 2.27
CA ASN A 68 6.87 -18.46 2.89
C ASN A 68 6.68 -17.31 1.84
N ARG A 69 6.42 -17.63 0.58
CA ARG A 69 6.20 -16.64 -0.48
C ARG A 69 4.73 -16.55 -0.84
N ILE A 70 4.29 -15.31 -1.12
CA ILE A 70 2.99 -15.01 -1.70
C ILE A 70 3.24 -14.30 -3.03
N HIS A 71 2.65 -14.85 -4.08
CA HIS A 71 2.68 -14.27 -5.43
C HIS A 71 1.32 -13.65 -5.71
N VAL A 72 1.32 -12.37 -6.02
CA VAL A 72 0.10 -11.64 -6.40
C VAL A 72 0.22 -11.20 -7.85
N LEU A 73 -0.87 -11.43 -8.59
CA LEU A 73 -1.07 -10.95 -9.94
C LEU A 73 -2.27 -10.00 -9.95
N ARG A 74 -2.08 -8.78 -10.41
CA ARG A 74 -3.13 -7.77 -10.60
C ARG A 74 -3.21 -7.45 -12.09
N GLU A 75 -4.36 -7.67 -12.68
CA GLU A 75 -4.62 -7.52 -14.11
C GLU A 75 -5.70 -6.46 -14.32
N PHE A 76 -5.45 -5.63 -15.30
CA PHE A 76 -6.38 -4.61 -15.76
C PHE A 76 -6.68 -4.89 -17.23
N SER A 77 -7.93 -5.19 -17.54
CA SER A 77 -8.35 -5.52 -18.91
C SER A 77 -9.46 -4.60 -19.39
N TYR A 78 -9.50 -4.36 -20.68
CA TYR A 78 -10.64 -3.75 -21.33
C TYR A 78 -11.88 -4.65 -21.18
N PRO A 79 -13.10 -4.13 -21.41
CA PRO A 79 -14.33 -4.94 -21.37
C PRO A 79 -14.32 -6.15 -22.30
N ASP A 80 -13.58 -6.10 -23.42
CA ASP A 80 -13.39 -7.19 -24.37
C ASP A 80 -12.40 -8.28 -23.92
N GLY A 81 -11.76 -8.07 -22.75
CA GLY A 81 -10.79 -9.00 -22.17
C GLY A 81 -9.33 -8.77 -22.56
N LYS A 82 -9.03 -7.83 -23.48
CA LYS A 82 -7.64 -7.47 -23.81
C LYS A 82 -6.97 -6.82 -22.61
N LEU A 83 -5.76 -7.25 -22.27
CA LEU A 83 -4.99 -6.65 -21.18
C LEU A 83 -4.52 -5.24 -21.52
N ALA A 84 -4.73 -4.31 -20.58
CA ALA A 84 -4.27 -2.94 -20.62
C ALA A 84 -2.98 -2.75 -19.80
N ALA A 85 -2.94 -3.34 -18.62
CA ALA A 85 -1.79 -3.30 -17.73
C ALA A 85 -1.78 -4.53 -16.80
N ARG A 86 -0.63 -4.79 -16.20
CA ARG A 86 -0.45 -5.89 -15.26
C ARG A 86 0.60 -5.53 -14.21
N GLU A 87 0.35 -5.94 -12.98
CA GLU A 87 1.29 -5.83 -11.87
C GLU A 87 1.55 -7.22 -11.29
N ARG A 88 2.81 -7.54 -11.00
CA ARG A 88 3.21 -8.76 -10.28
C ARG A 88 3.91 -8.36 -9.01
N VAL A 89 3.54 -9.02 -7.92
CA VAL A 89 4.11 -8.76 -6.59
C VAL A 89 4.57 -10.06 -5.99
N VAL A 90 5.72 -10.01 -5.33
CA VAL A 90 6.20 -11.12 -4.51
C VAL A 90 6.45 -10.61 -3.10
N TYR A 91 5.79 -11.25 -2.14
CA TYR A 91 6.10 -11.12 -0.72
C TYR A 91 6.86 -12.35 -0.25
N GLN A 92 7.81 -12.16 0.64
CA GLN A 92 8.50 -13.23 1.36
C GLN A 92 8.48 -12.92 2.85
N ASP A 93 8.05 -13.88 3.66
CA ASP A 93 7.87 -13.69 5.11
C ASP A 93 7.04 -12.43 5.45
N ASN A 94 5.98 -12.19 4.66
CA ASN A 94 5.10 -11.01 4.71
C ASN A 94 5.78 -9.66 4.40
N ALA A 95 6.98 -9.66 3.86
CA ALA A 95 7.66 -8.44 3.40
C ALA A 95 7.68 -8.37 1.87
N LEU A 96 7.49 -7.18 1.31
CA LEU A 96 7.64 -6.95 -0.13
C LEU A 96 9.10 -7.21 -0.52
N VAL A 97 9.32 -8.04 -1.54
CA VAL A 97 10.65 -8.30 -2.10
C VAL A 97 10.73 -7.94 -3.57
N HIS A 98 9.62 -8.00 -4.31
CA HIS A 98 9.61 -7.66 -5.73
C HIS A 98 8.27 -7.08 -6.14
N TYR A 99 8.31 -6.03 -6.95
CA TYR A 99 7.15 -5.45 -7.62
C TYR A 99 7.50 -5.17 -9.08
N GLU A 100 6.68 -5.66 -9.99
CA GLU A 100 6.80 -5.46 -11.44
C GLU A 100 5.52 -4.82 -11.98
N LEU A 101 5.69 -3.84 -12.87
CA LEU A 101 4.64 -3.15 -13.59
C LEU A 101 4.85 -3.30 -15.11
N ASP A 102 3.87 -3.90 -15.80
CA ASP A 102 3.78 -3.91 -17.27
C ASP A 102 2.66 -2.93 -17.69
N GLU A 103 3.00 -1.82 -18.32
CA GLU A 103 2.06 -0.88 -18.94
C GLU A 103 1.88 -1.25 -20.42
N LEU A 104 1.09 -2.31 -20.68
CA LEU A 104 0.96 -2.95 -22.00
C LEU A 104 0.40 -2.01 -23.07
N GLN A 105 -0.37 -1.00 -22.65
CA GLN A 105 -0.96 0.02 -23.53
C GLN A 105 0.09 0.87 -24.23
N ILE A 106 1.25 1.08 -23.58
CA ILE A 106 2.32 1.95 -24.07
C ILE A 106 3.64 1.21 -24.28
N GLY A 107 3.66 -0.11 -24.05
CA GLY A 107 4.86 -0.92 -24.19
C GLY A 107 5.95 -0.64 -23.14
N ALA A 108 5.59 -0.03 -22.01
CA ALA A 108 6.53 0.28 -20.93
C ALA A 108 6.54 -0.83 -19.88
N ARG A 109 7.69 -0.96 -19.20
CA ARG A 109 7.90 -1.92 -18.11
C ARG A 109 8.80 -1.37 -17.04
N GLY A 110 8.54 -1.76 -15.78
CA GLY A 110 9.43 -1.40 -14.68
C GLY A 110 9.34 -2.34 -13.50
N THR A 111 10.36 -2.31 -12.63
CA THR A 111 10.42 -3.07 -11.38
C THR A 111 10.88 -2.21 -10.22
N ALA A 112 10.55 -2.67 -9.03
CA ALA A 112 11.13 -2.25 -7.77
C ALA A 112 11.52 -3.51 -6.98
N ASP A 113 12.81 -3.75 -6.83
CA ASP A 113 13.38 -4.86 -6.08
C ASP A 113 13.77 -4.36 -4.68
N VAL A 114 13.25 -5.01 -3.64
CA VAL A 114 13.43 -4.60 -2.26
C VAL A 114 14.48 -5.47 -1.58
N GLU A 115 15.61 -4.85 -1.25
CA GLU A 115 16.65 -5.46 -0.43
C GLU A 115 16.37 -5.17 1.04
N GLN A 116 15.88 -6.20 1.76
CA GLN A 116 15.67 -6.11 3.21
C GLN A 116 17.00 -6.18 3.94
N SER A 117 17.10 -5.51 5.09
CA SER A 117 18.28 -5.56 5.94
C SER A 117 17.88 -5.55 7.42
N ALA A 118 18.58 -6.33 8.24
CA ALA A 118 18.45 -6.26 9.70
C ALA A 118 18.77 -4.86 10.25
N ASN A 119 19.68 -4.14 9.58
CA ASN A 119 19.92 -2.73 9.82
C ASN A 119 19.03 -1.91 8.88
N ARG A 120 17.98 -1.29 9.41
CA ARG A 120 17.00 -0.47 8.66
C ARG A 120 17.64 0.57 7.76
N ASN A 121 18.76 1.17 8.19
CA ASN A 121 19.47 2.18 7.40
C ASN A 121 20.16 1.62 6.16
N LYS A 122 20.22 0.28 6.02
CA LYS A 122 20.83 -0.41 4.87
C LYS A 122 19.80 -1.03 3.94
N ALA A 123 18.53 -1.09 4.31
CA ALA A 123 17.46 -1.57 3.45
C ALA A 123 17.24 -0.61 2.28
N LYS A 124 17.06 -1.14 1.06
CA LYS A 124 17.05 -0.36 -0.18
C LYS A 124 15.97 -0.85 -1.14
N ILE A 125 15.61 0.02 -2.07
CA ILE A 125 14.77 -0.28 -3.22
C ILE A 125 15.58 0.01 -4.48
N HIS A 126 15.67 -0.97 -5.38
CA HIS A 126 16.31 -0.84 -6.68
C HIS A 126 15.26 -0.73 -7.76
N PHE A 127 15.21 0.41 -8.44
CA PHE A 127 14.24 0.70 -9.47
C PHE A 127 14.83 0.52 -10.85
N HIS A 128 14.07 -0.14 -11.74
CA HIS A 128 14.25 -0.11 -13.17
C HIS A 128 12.97 0.34 -13.84
N TYR A 129 13.06 1.13 -14.90
CA TYR A 129 11.90 1.50 -15.71
C TYR A 129 12.35 1.87 -17.12
N SER A 130 11.69 1.31 -18.11
CA SER A 130 11.83 1.70 -19.51
C SER A 130 10.48 1.99 -20.13
N LYS A 131 10.41 3.06 -20.92
CA LYS A 131 9.24 3.39 -21.76
C LYS A 131 9.11 2.46 -22.96
N ASP A 132 10.15 1.71 -23.28
CA ASP A 132 10.18 0.67 -24.30
C ASP A 132 10.71 -0.62 -23.66
N ALA A 133 9.83 -1.62 -23.57
CA ALA A 133 10.16 -2.90 -22.95
C ALA A 133 11.35 -3.62 -23.65
N SER A 134 11.60 -3.35 -24.94
CA SER A 134 12.72 -3.92 -25.67
C SER A 134 14.08 -3.42 -25.19
N THR A 135 14.13 -2.21 -24.60
CA THR A 135 15.34 -1.59 -24.05
C THR A 135 15.47 -1.71 -22.54
N TYR A 136 14.57 -2.46 -21.90
CA TYR A 136 14.48 -2.57 -20.44
C TYR A 136 15.81 -3.01 -19.79
N SER A 137 16.49 -3.99 -20.36
CA SER A 137 17.74 -4.55 -19.82
C SER A 137 18.93 -3.57 -19.84
N SER A 138 18.86 -2.52 -20.66
CA SER A 138 19.91 -1.49 -20.77
C SER A 138 19.67 -0.26 -19.90
N THR A 139 18.51 -0.20 -19.22
CA THR A 139 18.15 0.95 -18.39
C THR A 139 18.91 0.93 -17.07
N ALA A 140 19.57 2.05 -16.73
CA ALA A 140 20.30 2.19 -15.47
C ALA A 140 19.34 2.12 -14.26
N ALA A 141 19.75 1.36 -13.24
CA ALA A 141 19.04 1.29 -11.97
C ALA A 141 19.13 2.62 -11.20
N LYS A 142 18.06 2.99 -10.50
CA LYS A 142 18.08 4.01 -9.46
C LYS A 142 17.82 3.33 -8.12
N THR A 143 18.59 3.69 -7.10
CA THR A 143 18.46 3.11 -5.76
C THR A 143 18.01 4.18 -4.78
N GLU A 144 17.03 3.84 -3.93
CA GLU A 144 16.57 4.67 -2.81
C GLU A 144 16.59 3.86 -1.49
N PRO A 145 16.69 4.53 -0.33
CA PRO A 145 16.50 3.84 0.95
C PRO A 145 15.06 3.34 1.09
N LEU A 146 14.89 2.15 1.65
CA LEU A 146 13.59 1.64 2.06
C LEU A 146 13.21 2.30 3.39
N LEU A 147 12.21 3.15 3.39
CA LEU A 147 11.66 3.78 4.59
C LEU A 147 10.50 2.98 5.17
N LEU A 148 10.17 3.25 6.44
CA LEU A 148 9.00 2.67 7.09
C LEU A 148 7.73 3.02 6.31
N ASP A 149 6.74 2.14 6.40
CA ASP A 149 5.43 2.31 5.77
C ASP A 149 5.50 2.61 4.26
N THR A 150 6.53 2.02 3.60
CA THR A 150 6.63 2.04 2.15
C THR A 150 5.72 0.97 1.55
N LEU A 151 4.81 1.39 0.70
CA LEU A 151 3.70 0.61 0.15
C LEU A 151 3.76 0.54 -1.38
N ILE A 152 3.05 -0.45 -1.90
CA ILE A 152 2.54 -0.50 -3.27
C ILE A 152 1.00 -0.57 -3.22
N ASN A 153 0.34 -0.44 -4.36
CA ASN A 153 -1.14 -0.46 -4.43
C ASN A 153 -1.78 -1.70 -3.80
N ASP A 154 -1.13 -2.87 -3.91
CA ASP A 154 -1.64 -4.13 -3.33
C ASP A 154 -1.66 -4.13 -1.80
N MET A 155 -0.84 -3.31 -1.17
CA MET A 155 -0.69 -3.23 0.29
C MET A 155 -1.69 -2.27 0.95
N VAL A 156 -2.43 -1.47 0.18
CA VAL A 156 -3.30 -0.41 0.73
C VAL A 156 -4.38 -0.97 1.64
N GLY A 157 -5.15 -1.95 1.20
CA GLY A 157 -6.22 -2.53 2.01
C GLY A 157 -5.73 -3.07 3.35
N PRO A 158 -4.74 -3.98 3.37
CA PRO A 158 -4.11 -4.45 4.60
C PRO A 158 -3.53 -3.33 5.48
N PHE A 159 -2.88 -2.32 4.87
CA PHE A 159 -2.34 -1.18 5.62
C PHE A 159 -3.43 -0.38 6.33
N LEU A 160 -4.53 -0.07 5.64
CA LEU A 160 -5.65 0.66 6.22
C LEU A 160 -6.34 -0.14 7.33
N ALA A 161 -6.50 -1.46 7.17
CA ALA A 161 -7.03 -2.33 8.20
C ALA A 161 -6.13 -2.36 9.45
N ALA A 162 -4.80 -2.37 9.29
CA ALA A 162 -3.85 -2.35 10.40
C ALA A 162 -3.85 -1.02 11.18
N HIS A 163 -4.22 0.08 10.52
CA HIS A 163 -4.28 1.42 11.13
C HIS A 163 -5.74 1.87 11.38
N TRP A 164 -6.67 0.92 11.39
CA TRP A 164 -8.10 1.22 11.46
C TRP A 164 -8.46 2.10 12.66
N ASP A 165 -8.01 1.75 13.85
CA ASP A 165 -8.36 2.48 15.07
C ASP A 165 -7.90 3.94 15.01
N GLN A 166 -6.69 4.20 14.55
CA GLN A 166 -6.17 5.56 14.37
C GLN A 166 -7.02 6.36 13.37
N LEU A 167 -7.27 5.77 12.19
CA LEU A 167 -8.05 6.40 11.13
C LEU A 167 -9.50 6.64 11.54
N ALA A 168 -10.15 5.69 12.22
CA ALA A 168 -11.52 5.81 12.71
C ALA A 168 -11.65 6.94 13.73
N HIS A 169 -10.64 7.15 14.59
CA HIS A 169 -10.58 8.27 15.54
C HIS A 169 -10.17 9.60 14.91
N GLY A 170 -9.91 9.64 13.58
CA GLY A 170 -9.58 10.87 12.86
C GLY A 170 -8.09 11.25 12.91
N GLU A 171 -7.23 10.36 13.39
CA GLU A 171 -5.79 10.56 13.33
C GLU A 171 -5.28 10.48 11.89
N LYS A 172 -4.16 11.16 11.63
CA LYS A 172 -3.49 11.11 10.34
C LYS A 172 -2.47 9.98 10.34
N VAL A 173 -2.49 9.16 9.28
CA VAL A 173 -1.54 8.06 9.09
C VAL A 173 -0.70 8.32 7.85
N GLY A 174 0.61 8.44 8.04
CA GLY A 174 1.58 8.68 6.97
C GLY A 174 2.04 7.37 6.33
N CYS A 175 2.35 7.42 5.03
CA CYS A 175 2.99 6.32 4.31
C CYS A 175 3.80 6.84 3.13
N ARG A 176 4.49 5.94 2.43
CA ARG A 176 5.17 6.23 1.17
C ARG A 176 4.74 5.22 0.12
N PHE A 177 4.60 5.66 -1.12
CA PHE A 177 4.30 4.77 -2.24
C PHE A 177 5.49 4.62 -3.18
N ILE A 178 5.76 3.40 -3.60
CA ILE A 178 6.67 3.07 -4.69
C ILE A 178 6.02 3.49 -6.01
N ILE A 179 6.64 4.42 -6.73
CA ILE A 179 6.17 4.91 -8.04
C ILE A 179 7.21 4.51 -9.09
N VAL A 180 7.05 3.30 -9.64
CA VAL A 180 8.01 2.70 -10.58
C VAL A 180 8.30 3.58 -11.81
N PRO A 181 7.31 4.20 -12.49
CA PRO A 181 7.58 5.08 -13.62
C PRO A 181 8.46 6.30 -13.29
N ARG A 182 8.44 6.75 -12.04
CA ARG A 182 9.26 7.86 -11.54
C ARG A 182 10.56 7.38 -10.91
N ARG A 183 10.68 6.07 -10.63
CA ARG A 183 11.79 5.43 -9.94
C ARG A 183 12.09 6.10 -8.59
N GLU A 184 11.04 6.36 -7.83
CA GLU A 184 11.13 7.02 -6.51
C GLU A 184 9.99 6.58 -5.59
N THR A 185 10.13 6.90 -4.32
CA THR A 185 9.06 6.79 -3.34
C THR A 185 8.47 8.17 -3.04
N VAL A 186 7.14 8.25 -2.99
CA VAL A 186 6.39 9.50 -2.72
C VAL A 186 5.61 9.35 -1.42
N GLY A 187 5.72 10.36 -0.54
CA GLY A 187 5.00 10.40 0.72
C GLY A 187 3.54 10.80 0.54
N PHE A 188 2.65 10.13 1.30
CA PHE A 188 1.22 10.41 1.37
C PHE A 188 0.74 10.37 2.82
N THR A 189 -0.43 10.95 3.06
CA THR A 189 -1.11 10.93 4.35
C THR A 189 -2.56 10.55 4.15
N PHE A 190 -3.01 9.53 4.86
CA PHE A 190 -4.41 9.18 4.99
C PHE A 190 -5.06 9.95 6.14
N ARG A 191 -6.29 10.38 5.95
CA ARG A 191 -7.11 10.97 7.00
C ARG A 191 -8.58 10.64 6.78
N LYS A 192 -9.33 10.58 7.86
CA LYS A 192 -10.79 10.49 7.82
C LYS A 192 -11.36 11.76 7.20
N GLU A 193 -12.25 11.60 6.26
CA GLU A 193 -13.02 12.69 5.64
C GLU A 193 -14.44 12.73 6.18
N SER A 194 -15.13 11.59 6.16
CA SER A 194 -16.51 11.47 6.66
C SER A 194 -16.89 10.02 6.99
N GLU A 195 -18.03 9.88 7.59
CA GLU A 195 -18.74 8.60 7.77
C GLU A 195 -20.12 8.71 7.10
N THR A 196 -20.52 7.63 6.44
CA THR A 196 -21.82 7.60 5.74
C THR A 196 -22.28 6.16 5.54
N GLN A 197 -23.39 6.00 4.82
CA GLN A 197 -23.80 4.72 4.30
C GLN A 197 -23.52 4.63 2.79
N TRP A 198 -23.00 3.49 2.37
CA TRP A 198 -22.73 3.16 0.97
C TRP A 198 -23.42 1.84 0.65
N HIS A 199 -24.46 1.88 -0.22
CA HIS A 199 -25.29 0.71 -0.54
C HIS A 199 -25.78 -0.08 0.69
N GLY A 200 -26.22 0.64 1.73
CA GLY A 200 -26.74 0.04 2.97
C GLY A 200 -25.67 -0.49 3.95
N ARG A 201 -24.38 -0.26 3.68
CA ARG A 201 -23.25 -0.58 4.58
C ARG A 201 -22.73 0.69 5.25
N ASP A 202 -22.45 0.61 6.55
CA ASP A 202 -21.75 1.68 7.25
C ASP A 202 -20.30 1.75 6.80
N VAL A 203 -19.88 2.91 6.33
CA VAL A 203 -18.55 3.11 5.76
C VAL A 203 -17.85 4.33 6.35
N LEU A 204 -16.53 4.28 6.28
CA LEU A 204 -15.61 5.39 6.49
C LEU A 204 -15.07 5.82 5.14
N ILE A 205 -15.14 7.12 4.85
CA ILE A 205 -14.47 7.70 3.69
C ILE A 205 -13.14 8.26 4.15
N LEU A 206 -12.05 7.71 3.59
CA LEU A 206 -10.70 8.21 3.80
C LEU A 206 -10.25 8.98 2.57
N ARG A 207 -9.57 10.09 2.83
CA ARG A 207 -8.85 10.86 1.84
C ARG A 207 -7.36 10.64 1.98
N MET A 208 -6.68 10.40 0.86
CA MET A 208 -5.22 10.29 0.78
C MET A 208 -4.68 11.45 -0.04
N GLU A 209 -3.72 12.16 0.52
CA GLU A 209 -3.11 13.35 -0.08
C GLU A 209 -1.58 13.21 -0.08
N PRO A 210 -0.88 13.71 -1.11
CA PRO A 210 0.57 13.80 -1.07
C PRO A 210 1.04 14.64 0.12
N SER A 211 2.10 14.19 0.79
CA SER A 211 2.69 14.91 1.94
C SER A 211 3.48 16.17 1.52
N SER A 212 3.75 16.33 0.22
CA SER A 212 4.49 17.47 -0.36
C SER A 212 3.56 18.37 -1.17
N MET A 213 3.59 19.68 -0.94
CA MET A 213 2.82 20.66 -1.71
C MET A 213 3.16 20.64 -3.21
N LEU A 214 4.40 20.35 -3.58
CA LEU A 214 4.82 20.28 -5.00
C LEU A 214 4.14 19.13 -5.73
N ILE A 215 3.88 18.02 -5.04
CA ILE A 215 3.22 16.84 -5.62
C ILE A 215 1.71 17.00 -5.59
N SER A 216 1.16 17.66 -4.56
CA SER A 216 -0.29 17.90 -4.45
C SER A 216 -0.85 18.78 -5.58
N ALA A 217 -0.02 19.59 -6.22
CA ALA A 217 -0.39 20.34 -7.43
C ALA A 217 -0.53 19.46 -8.69
N LEU A 218 0.02 18.23 -8.66
CA LEU A 218 0.07 17.32 -9.82
C LEU A 218 -0.83 16.09 -9.68
N VAL A 219 -1.27 15.78 -8.47
CA VAL A 219 -2.07 14.59 -8.16
C VAL A 219 -3.31 15.01 -7.39
N ASN A 220 -4.48 14.71 -7.93
CA ASN A 220 -5.75 14.91 -7.24
C ASN A 220 -5.79 14.08 -5.95
N SER A 221 -6.61 14.51 -4.98
CA SER A 221 -6.87 13.70 -3.79
C SER A 221 -7.48 12.36 -4.17
N LEU A 222 -7.05 11.33 -3.48
CA LEU A 222 -7.50 9.96 -3.66
C LEU A 222 -8.46 9.63 -2.53
N HIS A 223 -9.56 8.92 -2.83
CA HIS A 223 -10.57 8.58 -1.83
C HIS A 223 -10.77 7.08 -1.76
N PHE A 224 -11.03 6.59 -0.56
CA PHE A 224 -11.30 5.18 -0.27
C PHE A 224 -12.59 5.08 0.54
N VAL A 225 -13.54 4.30 0.07
CA VAL A 225 -14.74 3.92 0.80
C VAL A 225 -14.46 2.59 1.47
N ILE A 226 -14.45 2.56 2.80
CA ILE A 226 -14.04 1.40 3.59
C ILE A 226 -15.17 0.97 4.51
N GLU A 227 -15.48 -0.32 4.52
CA GLU A 227 -16.48 -0.92 5.41
C GLU A 227 -16.06 -0.75 6.88
N LYS A 228 -16.95 -0.24 7.73
CA LYS A 228 -16.66 -0.04 9.16
C LYS A 228 -16.54 -1.36 9.92
N ASN A 229 -17.22 -2.39 9.45
CA ASN A 229 -17.14 -3.71 10.06
C ASN A 229 -15.88 -4.46 9.61
N PRO A 230 -15.20 -5.20 10.52
CA PRO A 230 -14.09 -6.05 10.13
C PRO A 230 -14.49 -7.01 9.00
N PRO A 231 -13.59 -7.30 8.05
CA PRO A 231 -12.17 -6.98 8.03
C PRO A 231 -11.83 -5.61 7.39
N HIS A 232 -12.72 -4.62 7.41
CA HIS A 232 -12.49 -3.26 6.89
C HIS A 232 -12.14 -3.25 5.40
N ARG A 233 -13.02 -3.84 4.59
CA ARG A 233 -12.82 -3.96 3.14
C ARG A 233 -12.86 -2.61 2.46
N VAL A 234 -11.93 -2.40 1.52
CA VAL A 234 -12.02 -1.27 0.59
C VAL A 234 -13.09 -1.62 -0.45
N LEU A 235 -14.23 -0.93 -0.42
CA LEU A 235 -15.36 -1.17 -1.31
C LEU A 235 -15.24 -0.38 -2.61
N GLU A 236 -14.70 0.83 -2.52
CA GLU A 236 -14.50 1.74 -3.66
C GLU A 236 -13.18 2.50 -3.48
N TYR A 237 -12.53 2.76 -4.60
CA TYR A 237 -11.37 3.64 -4.70
C TYR A 237 -11.60 4.65 -5.81
N SER A 238 -11.40 5.93 -5.53
CA SER A 238 -11.45 7.01 -6.51
C SER A 238 -10.11 7.71 -6.59
N GLY A 239 -9.49 7.73 -7.77
CA GLY A 239 -8.20 8.37 -8.00
C GLY A 239 -7.40 7.77 -9.14
N ARG A 240 -6.09 8.00 -9.13
CA ARG A 240 -5.16 7.54 -10.16
C ARG A 240 -5.12 6.02 -10.24
N THR A 241 -5.34 5.48 -11.44
CA THR A 241 -5.29 4.04 -11.73
C THR A 241 -4.05 3.67 -12.54
N THR A 242 -3.74 2.36 -12.61
CA THR A 242 -2.63 1.84 -13.41
C THR A 242 -2.88 1.95 -14.92
N PRO A 243 -4.06 1.58 -15.46
CA PRO A 243 -4.35 1.81 -16.88
C PRO A 243 -4.36 3.29 -17.23
N LYS A 244 -4.03 3.56 -18.49
CA LYS A 244 -4.07 4.89 -19.10
C LYS A 244 -5.30 5.05 -19.98
N LEU A 245 -5.66 6.31 -20.26
CA LEU A 245 -6.70 6.65 -21.21
C LEU A 245 -6.06 7.16 -22.51
N SER A 246 -6.51 6.61 -23.65
CA SER A 246 -6.12 7.15 -24.96
C SER A 246 -7.08 8.27 -25.36
N SER A 247 -6.54 9.42 -25.72
CA SER A 247 -7.28 10.54 -26.28
C SER A 247 -6.49 11.16 -27.43
N SER A 248 -7.09 11.24 -28.60
CA SER A 248 -6.47 11.84 -29.81
C SER A 248 -5.08 11.27 -30.13
N GLY A 249 -4.89 9.95 -29.94
CA GLY A 249 -3.63 9.26 -30.20
C GLY A 249 -2.55 9.40 -29.10
N HIS A 250 -2.87 10.08 -28.01
CA HIS A 250 -1.98 10.25 -26.87
C HIS A 250 -2.49 9.47 -25.64
N TRP A 251 -1.56 8.85 -24.92
CA TRP A 251 -1.86 8.18 -23.65
C TRP A 251 -1.66 9.14 -22.48
N THR A 252 -2.69 9.27 -21.66
CA THR A 252 -2.67 10.09 -20.45
C THR A 252 -2.96 9.24 -19.22
N ASP A 253 -2.47 9.69 -18.09
CA ASP A 253 -2.81 9.10 -16.81
C ASP A 253 -4.33 9.21 -16.56
N LEU A 254 -4.90 8.18 -15.97
CA LEU A 254 -6.34 8.08 -15.75
C LEU A 254 -6.66 8.17 -14.25
N ASP A 255 -7.46 9.17 -13.88
CA ASP A 255 -8.19 9.19 -12.62
C ASP A 255 -9.57 8.56 -12.85
N ALA A 256 -9.95 7.58 -12.03
CA ALA A 256 -11.15 6.77 -12.22
C ALA A 256 -11.71 6.30 -10.88
N VAL A 257 -12.92 5.75 -10.94
CA VAL A 257 -13.55 5.07 -9.80
C VAL A 257 -13.44 3.57 -10.02
N THR A 258 -12.87 2.86 -9.05
CA THR A 258 -12.85 1.39 -8.99
C THR A 258 -13.81 0.92 -7.93
N VAL A 259 -14.81 0.13 -8.30
CA VAL A 259 -15.73 -0.55 -7.40
C VAL A 259 -15.31 -2.01 -7.31
N PHE A 260 -15.08 -2.49 -6.09
CA PHE A 260 -14.63 -3.86 -5.84
C PHE A 260 -15.81 -4.78 -5.54
N ASP A 261 -15.72 -6.02 -6.02
CA ASP A 261 -16.72 -7.08 -5.82
C ASP A 261 -16.31 -7.92 -4.59
N TRP A 262 -17.09 -7.81 -3.49
CA TRP A 262 -16.85 -8.49 -2.22
C TRP A 262 -17.96 -9.44 -1.84
#